data_9076ba7c29a8b23731a1e1227e24225d
#
_entry.id   9076ba7c29a8b23731a1e1227e24225d
#
_cell.length_a   1.000
_cell.length_b   1.000
_cell.length_c   1.000
_cell.angle_alpha   90.00
_cell.angle_beta   90.00
_cell.angle_gamma   90.00
#
_symmetry.space_group_name_H-M   'P 1'
#
loop_
_entity.id
_entity.type
_entity.pdbx_description
1 polymer ?
#
loop_
_entity_poly.entity_id
_entity_poly.type
_entity_poly.pdbx_seq_one_letter_code
_entity_poly.pdbx_strand_id
1 'polypeptide(L)'
;MRAFRKHFHLWLFCLASCANAVCAAAQSAKSPGQTEWDKTIERARKEGRVVVSITTSNDLRAAIEKHFERKYGIDVEPVIGRAAVVLRKMVDEYKSGVRYFDLHIGGSESAVNSLLPEGLLDPVEPTMMLPEVKDPKHWWGGHIWTDNAKRFIYSSLAHQSESLWYNTQLLNPQEVRSFDDLLLDKWKGKIGLLDPRTPGSGASLWSYLLDIKGEEYLRKLVGQQMLIGRDQRLLAENLAKGKLALVMGLGYYSHAPFKKAGLPVLALPTPKEGTYISGGSGHLVVMKQPANPNAMRVFVNWFLSKEGQDVYSRALGQGTRRLDVDTHWLREIGVIAAKDSVSVEQYYRLENQSENKINTAREAGAALARKLLE
;
A
#
# COMPACT_ATOMS: atom_id res chain seq x y z
N MET A 1 -59.71 -39.40 -64.99
CA MET A 1 -59.78 -38.60 -66.21
C MET A 1 -58.47 -37.83 -66.31
N ARG A 2 -57.66 -38.28 -67.25
CA ARG A 2 -57.16 -37.58 -68.49
C ARG A 2 -56.40 -36.27 -68.03
N ALA A 3 -55.20 -35.95 -68.51
CA ALA A 3 -54.27 -36.49 -69.49
C ALA A 3 -53.06 -35.54 -69.51
N PHE A 4 -51.84 -36.09 -69.71
CA PHE A 4 -50.88 -35.68 -70.78
C PHE A 4 -50.45 -34.19 -70.84
N ARG A 5 -49.20 -33.78 -70.94
CA ARG A 5 -48.07 -34.14 -71.86
C ARG A 5 -46.88 -33.16 -71.55
N LYS A 6 -45.71 -33.66 -71.50
CA LYS A 6 -44.54 -33.74 -72.38
C LYS A 6 -43.57 -32.53 -72.36
N HIS A 7 -42.34 -32.89 -72.08
CA HIS A 7 -41.02 -32.50 -72.65
C HIS A 7 -40.70 -31.06 -73.00
N PHE A 8 -39.55 -30.58 -72.43
CA PHE A 8 -38.40 -30.25 -73.29
C PHE A 8 -37.13 -30.13 -72.47
N HIS A 9 -36.03 -30.77 -72.97
CA HIS A 9 -34.65 -30.67 -72.43
C HIS A 9 -34.06 -29.33 -72.85
N LEU A 10 -33.28 -28.70 -71.93
CA LEU A 10 -32.13 -27.91 -72.31
C LEU A 10 -31.04 -27.99 -71.30
N TRP A 11 -29.92 -28.51 -71.68
CA TRP A 11 -28.67 -28.56 -70.97
C TRP A 11 -28.10 -27.16 -70.92
N LEU A 12 -27.73 -26.67 -69.70
CA LEU A 12 -26.74 -25.64 -69.61
C LEU A 12 -25.80 -26.01 -68.45
N PHE A 13 -24.53 -26.28 -68.77
CA PHE A 13 -23.41 -26.41 -67.89
C PHE A 13 -23.16 -25.06 -67.22
N CYS A 14 -23.27 -24.94 -65.92
CA CYS A 14 -22.65 -23.86 -65.14
C CYS A 14 -21.68 -24.48 -64.17
N LEU A 15 -20.40 -24.22 -64.40
CA LEU A 15 -19.30 -24.46 -63.51
C LEU A 15 -19.55 -23.76 -62.20
N ALA A 16 -19.80 -24.51 -61.10
CA ALA A 16 -19.77 -24.01 -59.79
C ALA A 16 -18.29 -24.01 -59.27
N SER A 17 -17.65 -22.87 -59.35
CA SER A 17 -16.36 -22.64 -58.71
C SER A 17 -16.54 -22.69 -57.19
N CYS A 18 -16.07 -23.75 -56.55
CA CYS A 18 -15.90 -23.82 -55.09
C CYS A 18 -14.83 -22.81 -54.68
N ALA A 19 -15.25 -21.62 -54.28
CA ALA A 19 -14.39 -20.69 -53.56
C ALA A 19 -14.27 -21.19 -52.12
N ASN A 20 -13.22 -21.96 -51.84
CA ASN A 20 -12.78 -22.25 -50.47
C ASN A 20 -12.35 -20.92 -49.83
N ALA A 21 -13.24 -20.26 -49.10
CA ALA A 21 -12.90 -19.19 -48.22
C ALA A 21 -12.14 -19.82 -47.01
N VAL A 22 -10.83 -19.87 -47.12
CA VAL A 22 -9.94 -20.11 -46.01
C VAL A 22 -10.06 -18.88 -45.11
N CYS A 23 -10.90 -18.95 -44.07
CA CYS A 23 -10.82 -18.04 -42.93
C CYS A 23 -9.48 -18.29 -42.20
N ALA A 24 -8.42 -17.71 -42.72
CA ALA A 24 -7.20 -17.53 -41.96
C ALA A 24 -7.55 -16.57 -40.82
N ALA A 25 -7.82 -17.14 -39.63
CA ALA A 25 -7.82 -16.37 -38.39
C ALA A 25 -6.42 -15.75 -38.27
N ALA A 26 -6.33 -14.46 -38.60
CA ALA A 26 -5.12 -13.69 -38.38
C ALA A 26 -4.88 -13.68 -36.85
N GLN A 27 -4.06 -14.60 -36.36
CA GLN A 27 -3.49 -14.51 -35.04
C GLN A 27 -2.66 -13.23 -35.05
N SER A 28 -3.18 -12.17 -34.45
CA SER A 28 -2.46 -10.92 -34.27
C SER A 28 -1.12 -11.26 -33.62
N ALA A 29 -0.02 -11.02 -34.32
CA ALA A 29 1.32 -11.26 -33.78
C ALA A 29 1.49 -10.41 -32.54
N LYS A 30 1.75 -11.07 -31.40
CA LYS A 30 2.00 -10.40 -30.12
C LYS A 30 3.17 -9.43 -30.26
N SER A 31 3.08 -8.26 -29.64
CA SER A 31 4.20 -7.33 -29.61
C SER A 31 5.42 -7.97 -28.91
N PRO A 32 6.65 -7.55 -29.24
CA PRO A 32 7.85 -8.08 -28.56
C PRO A 32 7.77 -7.99 -27.03
N GLY A 33 7.19 -6.91 -26.50
CA GLY A 33 6.99 -6.75 -25.05
C GLY A 33 5.99 -7.76 -24.46
N GLN A 34 4.91 -8.06 -25.16
CA GLN A 34 3.95 -9.09 -24.76
C GLN A 34 4.57 -10.49 -24.77
N THR A 35 5.44 -10.77 -25.73
CA THR A 35 6.16 -12.05 -25.81
C THR A 35 7.13 -12.23 -24.65
N GLU A 36 7.85 -11.17 -24.25
CA GLU A 36 8.76 -11.25 -23.10
C GLU A 36 8.00 -11.35 -21.77
N TRP A 37 6.87 -10.68 -21.65
CA TRP A 37 5.99 -10.82 -20.49
C TRP A 37 5.49 -12.25 -20.33
N ASP A 38 4.99 -12.87 -21.41
CA ASP A 38 4.51 -14.26 -21.40
C ASP A 38 5.63 -15.24 -20.99
N LYS A 39 6.84 -15.07 -21.53
CA LYS A 39 8.03 -15.86 -21.14
C LYS A 39 8.38 -15.65 -19.66
N THR A 40 8.24 -14.43 -19.16
CA THR A 40 8.51 -14.15 -17.75
C THR A 40 7.53 -14.87 -16.85
N ILE A 41 6.23 -14.91 -17.21
CA ILE A 41 5.21 -15.68 -16.46
C ILE A 41 5.56 -17.18 -16.48
N GLU A 42 5.96 -17.73 -17.63
CA GLU A 42 6.34 -19.15 -17.74
C GLU A 42 7.54 -19.50 -16.86
N ARG A 43 8.57 -18.64 -16.81
CA ARG A 43 9.72 -18.80 -15.92
C ARG A 43 9.31 -18.67 -14.45
N ALA A 44 8.46 -17.70 -14.14
CA ALA A 44 7.94 -17.49 -12.79
C ALA A 44 7.14 -18.70 -12.27
N ARG A 45 6.35 -19.34 -13.13
CA ARG A 45 5.64 -20.59 -12.80
C ARG A 45 6.61 -21.74 -12.51
N LYS A 46 7.78 -21.78 -13.17
CA LYS A 46 8.83 -22.76 -12.88
C LYS A 46 9.55 -22.47 -11.55
N GLU A 47 9.70 -21.20 -11.19
CA GLU A 47 10.17 -20.79 -9.86
C GLU A 47 9.15 -21.16 -8.78
N GLY A 48 7.87 -21.17 -9.11
CA GLY A 48 6.76 -21.70 -8.33
C GLY A 48 6.21 -20.74 -7.29
N ARG A 49 7.01 -19.83 -6.75
CA ARG A 49 6.59 -18.92 -5.68
C ARG A 49 7.27 -17.55 -5.74
N VAL A 50 6.69 -16.60 -5.00
CA VAL A 50 7.32 -15.33 -4.64
C VAL A 50 7.20 -15.10 -3.13
N VAL A 51 8.30 -14.71 -2.49
CA VAL A 51 8.35 -14.43 -1.05
C VAL A 51 8.31 -12.91 -0.84
N VAL A 52 7.24 -12.42 -0.24
CA VAL A 52 7.02 -10.98 -0.05
C VAL A 52 6.79 -10.63 1.42
N SER A 53 7.61 -9.73 1.94
CA SER A 53 7.34 -9.13 3.24
C SER A 53 6.28 -8.04 3.10
N ILE A 54 5.20 -8.14 3.89
CA ILE A 54 4.08 -7.18 3.89
C ILE A 54 3.73 -6.75 5.31
N THR A 55 2.96 -5.66 5.41
CA THR A 55 2.42 -5.20 6.70
C THR A 55 1.46 -6.21 7.30
N THR A 56 1.30 -6.18 8.63
CA THR A 56 0.44 -7.10 9.38
C THR A 56 -1.03 -6.85 9.07
N SER A 57 -1.59 -7.57 8.09
CA SER A 57 -3.01 -7.56 7.73
C SER A 57 -3.43 -8.89 7.14
N ASN A 58 -4.38 -9.58 7.80
CA ASN A 58 -4.94 -10.81 7.28
C ASN A 58 -5.79 -10.57 6.02
N ASP A 59 -6.50 -9.44 5.98
CA ASP A 59 -7.31 -9.05 4.80
C ASP A 59 -6.40 -8.86 3.57
N LEU A 60 -5.23 -8.20 3.75
CA LEU A 60 -4.26 -8.03 2.67
C LEU A 60 -3.69 -9.35 2.21
N ARG A 61 -3.29 -10.22 3.16
CA ARG A 61 -2.79 -11.54 2.84
C ARG A 61 -3.79 -12.33 1.98
N ALA A 62 -5.02 -12.48 2.47
CA ALA A 62 -6.07 -13.20 1.76
C ALA A 62 -6.40 -12.60 0.38
N ALA A 63 -6.35 -11.25 0.27
CA ALA A 63 -6.60 -10.56 -0.99
C ALA A 63 -5.49 -10.83 -2.02
N ILE A 64 -4.21 -10.79 -1.62
CA ILE A 64 -3.07 -11.09 -2.50
C ILE A 64 -3.15 -12.55 -2.97
N GLU A 65 -3.29 -13.50 -2.06
CA GLU A 65 -3.42 -14.94 -2.38
C GLU A 65 -4.57 -15.17 -3.38
N LYS A 66 -5.73 -14.59 -3.12
CA LYS A 66 -6.91 -14.74 -3.98
C LYS A 66 -6.73 -14.17 -5.38
N HIS A 67 -6.13 -13.00 -5.52
CA HIS A 67 -6.09 -12.29 -6.80
C HIS A 67 -4.85 -12.60 -7.62
N PHE A 68 -3.68 -12.70 -7.00
CA PHE A 68 -2.43 -12.98 -7.69
C PHE A 68 -2.29 -14.46 -8.07
N GLU A 69 -2.44 -15.38 -7.10
CA GLU A 69 -2.24 -16.82 -7.33
C GLU A 69 -3.20 -17.36 -8.37
N ARG A 70 -4.49 -17.00 -8.30
CA ARG A 70 -5.48 -17.41 -9.30
C ARG A 70 -5.16 -16.94 -10.71
N LYS A 71 -4.58 -15.74 -10.83
CA LYS A 71 -4.29 -15.15 -12.13
C LYS A 71 -3.06 -15.74 -12.80
N TYR A 72 -2.03 -15.98 -12.01
CA TYR A 72 -0.72 -16.34 -12.57
C TYR A 72 -0.31 -17.79 -12.31
N GLY A 73 -0.93 -18.48 -11.36
CA GLY A 73 -0.53 -19.83 -10.96
C GLY A 73 0.87 -19.85 -10.33
N ILE A 74 1.18 -18.86 -9.52
CA ILE A 74 2.43 -18.68 -8.78
C ILE A 74 2.04 -18.47 -7.32
N ASP A 75 2.56 -19.28 -6.41
CA ASP A 75 2.26 -19.15 -4.99
C ASP A 75 2.85 -17.86 -4.41
N VAL A 76 2.12 -17.22 -3.50
CA VAL A 76 2.63 -16.09 -2.72
C VAL A 76 2.92 -16.55 -1.30
N GLU A 77 4.14 -16.35 -0.86
CA GLU A 77 4.53 -16.58 0.54
C GLU A 77 4.62 -15.21 1.26
N PRO A 78 3.52 -14.73 1.87
CA PRO A 78 3.52 -13.46 2.55
C PRO A 78 4.12 -13.59 3.95
N VAL A 79 5.26 -12.95 4.17
CA VAL A 79 5.88 -12.86 5.51
C VAL A 79 5.33 -11.64 6.22
N ILE A 80 4.49 -11.91 7.23
CA ILE A 80 3.79 -10.89 8.00
C ILE A 80 4.52 -10.65 9.31
N GLY A 81 4.76 -9.38 9.64
CA GLY A 81 5.38 -9.04 10.90
C GLY A 81 5.60 -7.53 11.06
N ARG A 82 6.12 -7.15 12.23
CA ARG A 82 6.57 -5.78 12.43
C ARG A 82 7.77 -5.50 11.53
N ALA A 83 7.69 -4.47 10.70
CA ALA A 83 8.69 -4.17 9.67
C ALA A 83 10.12 -4.20 10.23
N ALA A 84 10.40 -3.53 11.36
CA ALA A 84 11.72 -3.50 11.97
C ALA A 84 12.29 -4.90 12.28
N VAL A 85 11.44 -5.88 12.63
CA VAL A 85 11.87 -7.26 12.93
C VAL A 85 12.13 -8.03 11.63
N VAL A 86 11.18 -7.94 10.69
CA VAL A 86 11.28 -8.66 9.41
C VAL A 86 12.45 -8.13 8.57
N LEU A 87 12.63 -6.82 8.48
CA LEU A 87 13.70 -6.23 7.71
C LEU A 87 15.08 -6.53 8.30
N ARG A 88 15.19 -6.57 9.63
CA ARG A 88 16.43 -7.03 10.28
C ARG A 88 16.75 -8.49 9.91
N LYS A 89 15.74 -9.37 9.95
CA LYS A 89 15.89 -10.75 9.49
C LYS A 89 16.34 -10.80 8.03
N MET A 90 15.76 -9.98 7.14
CA MET A 90 16.20 -9.89 5.73
C MET A 90 17.68 -9.52 5.61
N VAL A 91 18.16 -8.56 6.40
CA VAL A 91 19.56 -8.15 6.45
C VAL A 91 20.45 -9.29 6.93
N ASP A 92 20.09 -9.94 8.03
CA ASP A 92 20.90 -11.00 8.65
C ASP A 92 20.99 -12.22 7.72
N GLU A 93 19.89 -12.64 7.10
CA GLU A 93 19.86 -13.73 6.12
C GLU A 93 20.68 -13.40 4.88
N TYR A 94 20.52 -12.20 4.34
CA TYR A 94 21.29 -11.78 3.16
C TYR A 94 22.79 -11.80 3.43
N LYS A 95 23.23 -11.28 4.59
CA LYS A 95 24.65 -11.29 5.02
C LYS A 95 25.19 -12.71 5.23
N SER A 96 24.31 -13.64 5.62
CA SER A 96 24.65 -15.07 5.77
C SER A 96 24.62 -15.85 4.43
N GLY A 97 24.40 -15.17 3.30
CA GLY A 97 24.31 -15.80 1.98
C GLY A 97 22.95 -16.39 1.63
N VAL A 98 21.97 -16.29 2.53
CA VAL A 98 20.60 -16.76 2.28
C VAL A 98 19.82 -15.74 1.46
N ARG A 99 19.14 -16.21 0.42
CA ARG A 99 18.29 -15.41 -0.47
C ARG A 99 16.85 -15.91 -0.35
N TYR A 100 16.20 -15.58 0.78
CA TYR A 100 14.83 -16.04 1.06
C TYR A 100 13.77 -15.06 0.55
N PHE A 101 13.95 -13.75 0.83
CA PHE A 101 13.01 -12.72 0.42
C PHE A 101 13.28 -12.22 -1.00
N ASP A 102 12.22 -12.05 -1.79
CA ASP A 102 12.28 -11.48 -3.13
C ASP A 102 12.03 -9.97 -3.11
N LEU A 103 11.07 -9.51 -2.28
CA LEU A 103 10.71 -8.09 -2.17
C LEU A 103 10.07 -7.77 -0.81
N HIS A 104 9.97 -6.46 -0.51
CA HIS A 104 9.22 -5.94 0.62
C HIS A 104 8.28 -4.83 0.17
N ILE A 105 7.05 -4.80 0.71
CA ILE A 105 6.10 -3.72 0.55
C ILE A 105 5.63 -3.29 1.94
N GLY A 106 5.98 -2.06 2.32
CA GLY A 106 5.70 -1.57 3.67
C GLY A 106 5.93 -0.08 3.84
N GLY A 107 6.26 0.33 5.07
CA GLY A 107 6.61 1.72 5.37
C GLY A 107 8.01 2.09 4.89
N SER A 108 8.18 3.30 4.38
CA SER A 108 9.48 3.77 3.84
C SER A 108 10.59 3.83 4.89
N GLU A 109 10.28 4.29 6.10
CA GLU A 109 11.28 4.51 7.15
C GLU A 109 12.07 3.24 7.50
N SER A 110 11.38 2.10 7.56
CA SER A 110 12.06 0.83 7.81
C SER A 110 12.98 0.42 6.66
N ALA A 111 12.58 0.66 5.40
CA ALA A 111 13.41 0.39 4.24
C ALA A 111 14.63 1.33 4.16
N VAL A 112 14.41 2.63 4.42
CA VAL A 112 15.48 3.66 4.45
C VAL A 112 16.50 3.35 5.54
N ASN A 113 16.06 2.97 6.73
CA ASN A 113 16.95 2.79 7.87
C ASN A 113 17.60 1.39 7.97
N SER A 114 17.03 0.38 7.27
CA SER A 114 17.51 -0.99 7.39
C SER A 114 18.09 -1.58 6.13
N LEU A 115 17.42 -1.44 4.97
CA LEU A 115 17.84 -2.12 3.74
C LEU A 115 18.71 -1.24 2.85
N LEU A 116 18.36 0.04 2.73
CA LEU A 116 19.07 0.98 1.86
C LEU A 116 20.56 1.18 2.25
N PRO A 117 20.91 1.40 3.56
CA PRO A 117 22.29 1.60 3.97
C PRO A 117 23.17 0.37 3.76
N GLU A 118 22.57 -0.81 3.79
CA GLU A 118 23.27 -2.10 3.62
C GLU A 118 23.52 -2.46 2.13
N GLY A 119 22.98 -1.65 1.18
CA GLY A 119 23.13 -1.90 -0.25
C GLY A 119 22.45 -3.18 -0.74
N LEU A 120 21.35 -3.58 -0.09
CA LEU A 120 20.64 -4.83 -0.34
C LEU A 120 19.50 -4.72 -1.36
N LEU A 121 19.31 -3.56 -1.97
CA LEU A 121 18.23 -3.29 -2.90
C LEU A 121 18.72 -3.22 -4.35
N ASP A 122 17.95 -3.79 -5.26
CA ASP A 122 18.06 -3.56 -6.70
C ASP A 122 17.10 -2.43 -7.14
N PRO A 123 17.39 -1.72 -8.25
CA PRO A 123 16.48 -0.73 -8.81
C PRO A 123 15.13 -1.36 -9.17
N VAL A 124 14.04 -0.67 -8.81
CA VAL A 124 12.69 -1.15 -9.08
C VAL A 124 12.29 -0.97 -10.55
N GLU A 125 12.67 0.14 -11.19
CA GLU A 125 12.24 0.48 -12.55
C GLU A 125 12.51 -0.63 -13.59
N PRO A 126 13.67 -1.32 -13.59
CA PRO A 126 13.94 -2.41 -14.54
C PRO A 126 13.03 -3.63 -14.36
N THR A 127 12.32 -3.74 -13.24
CA THR A 127 11.36 -4.81 -12.99
C THR A 127 9.98 -4.53 -13.58
N MET A 128 9.69 -3.28 -13.92
CA MET A 128 8.44 -2.86 -14.55
C MET A 128 8.45 -3.28 -16.01
N MET A 129 7.49 -4.10 -16.43
CA MET A 129 7.41 -4.65 -17.78
C MET A 129 6.17 -4.19 -18.53
N LEU A 130 5.02 -4.13 -17.86
CA LEU A 130 3.76 -3.76 -18.49
C LEU A 130 3.73 -2.27 -18.84
N PRO A 131 3.24 -1.90 -20.04
CA PRO A 131 3.16 -0.51 -20.48
C PRO A 131 2.43 0.39 -19.50
N GLU A 132 1.29 -0.06 -18.96
CA GLU A 132 0.50 0.70 -17.98
C GLU A 132 1.17 0.84 -16.62
N VAL A 133 2.19 0.02 -16.33
CA VAL A 133 3.01 0.14 -15.11
C VAL A 133 4.16 1.12 -15.33
N LYS A 134 4.78 1.08 -16.52
CA LYS A 134 5.90 1.94 -16.89
C LYS A 134 5.51 3.38 -17.19
N ASP A 135 4.31 3.60 -17.75
CA ASP A 135 3.91 4.94 -18.17
C ASP A 135 3.56 5.81 -16.94
N PRO A 136 4.35 6.85 -16.65
CA PRO A 136 4.11 7.75 -15.54
C PRO A 136 2.76 8.47 -15.60
N LYS A 137 2.11 8.53 -16.79
CA LYS A 137 0.79 9.16 -16.97
C LYS A 137 -0.34 8.41 -16.24
N HIS A 138 -0.16 7.15 -15.88
CA HIS A 138 -1.11 6.41 -15.05
C HIS A 138 -0.99 6.72 -13.56
N TRP A 139 0.00 7.50 -13.16
CA TRP A 139 0.32 7.79 -11.78
C TRP A 139 0.19 9.28 -11.46
N TRP A 140 -0.56 9.61 -10.45
CA TRP A 140 -0.60 10.97 -9.92
C TRP A 140 0.79 11.39 -9.44
N GLY A 141 1.28 12.50 -10.00
CA GLY A 141 2.65 12.97 -9.77
C GLY A 141 3.73 12.18 -10.50
N GLY A 142 3.37 11.31 -11.45
CA GLY A 142 4.31 10.44 -12.14
C GLY A 142 4.90 9.37 -11.24
N HIS A 143 6.11 8.90 -11.52
CA HIS A 143 6.83 7.99 -10.63
C HIS A 143 7.45 8.75 -9.46
N ILE A 144 7.00 8.46 -8.25
CA ILE A 144 7.54 9.05 -7.01
C ILE A 144 8.40 8.04 -6.29
N TRP A 145 9.60 8.47 -5.95
CA TRP A 145 10.60 7.70 -5.22
C TRP A 145 10.83 8.30 -3.84
N THR A 146 11.02 7.45 -2.87
CA THR A 146 11.27 7.88 -1.49
C THR A 146 12.74 8.13 -1.22
N ASP A 147 13.63 7.30 -1.84
CA ASP A 147 15.07 7.41 -1.71
C ASP A 147 15.63 8.56 -2.57
N ASN A 148 16.73 9.18 -2.09
CA ASN A 148 17.38 10.31 -2.76
C ASN A 148 17.95 9.93 -4.14
N ALA A 149 18.36 8.67 -4.32
CA ALA A 149 18.83 8.15 -5.61
C ALA A 149 17.71 7.95 -6.64
N LYS A 150 16.41 8.02 -6.21
CA LYS A 150 15.21 7.81 -7.02
C LYS A 150 15.21 6.50 -7.79
N ARG A 151 15.55 5.39 -7.12
CA ARG A 151 15.76 4.09 -7.76
C ARG A 151 15.23 2.89 -6.98
N PHE A 152 15.29 2.94 -5.65
CA PHE A 152 15.20 1.74 -4.81
C PHE A 152 13.90 1.61 -4.05
N ILE A 153 13.27 2.72 -3.67
CA ILE A 153 12.06 2.72 -2.85
C ILE A 153 10.95 3.45 -3.60
N TYR A 154 10.08 2.68 -4.26
CA TYR A 154 8.98 3.22 -5.05
C TYR A 154 7.74 3.45 -4.18
N SER A 155 7.16 4.65 -4.21
CA SER A 155 5.94 4.99 -3.48
C SER A 155 4.72 4.77 -4.37
N SER A 156 3.88 3.78 -4.06
CA SER A 156 2.65 3.48 -4.81
C SER A 156 1.39 4.10 -4.22
N LEU A 157 1.40 4.40 -2.93
CA LEU A 157 0.29 4.99 -2.19
C LEU A 157 0.60 6.42 -1.75
N ALA A 158 -0.44 7.24 -1.64
CA ALA A 158 -0.38 8.54 -0.97
C ALA A 158 -1.79 8.92 -0.50
N HIS A 159 -1.95 9.23 0.78
CA HIS A 159 -3.23 9.61 1.37
C HIS A 159 -3.02 10.53 2.58
N GLN A 160 -4.04 11.31 2.92
CA GLN A 160 -4.08 12.00 4.20
C GLN A 160 -4.12 10.96 5.31
N SER A 161 -3.24 11.11 6.29
CA SER A 161 -3.22 10.18 7.41
C SER A 161 -4.41 10.42 8.33
N GLU A 162 -5.08 9.33 8.71
CA GLU A 162 -6.05 9.31 9.81
C GLU A 162 -5.26 9.41 11.12
N SER A 163 -5.08 10.59 11.60
CA SER A 163 -4.23 10.81 12.76
C SER A 163 -4.84 10.30 14.05
N LEU A 164 -6.18 10.31 14.15
CA LEU A 164 -6.93 10.09 15.39
C LEU A 164 -8.10 9.14 15.17
N TRP A 165 -8.26 8.17 16.08
CA TRP A 165 -9.39 7.25 16.15
C TRP A 165 -10.04 7.33 17.52
N TYR A 166 -11.38 7.29 17.59
CA TYR A 166 -12.10 7.47 18.84
C TYR A 166 -13.18 6.42 19.07
N ASN A 167 -13.51 6.21 20.33
CA ASN A 167 -14.66 5.41 20.76
C ASN A 167 -15.90 6.32 20.81
N THR A 168 -16.90 6.02 20.00
CA THR A 168 -18.10 6.86 19.85
C THR A 168 -19.00 6.90 21.10
N GLN A 169 -18.81 6.00 22.04
CA GLN A 169 -19.55 6.01 23.32
C GLN A 169 -18.86 6.87 24.37
N LEU A 170 -17.56 7.20 24.20
CA LEU A 170 -16.76 7.91 25.20
C LEU A 170 -16.39 9.32 24.78
N LEU A 171 -16.43 9.63 23.48
CA LEU A 171 -16.04 10.92 22.94
C LEU A 171 -17.04 11.38 21.88
N ASN A 172 -17.51 12.62 22.03
CA ASN A 172 -18.23 13.34 20.99
C ASN A 172 -17.18 14.01 20.08
N PRO A 173 -17.18 13.79 18.76
CA PRO A 173 -16.15 14.34 17.86
C PRO A 173 -16.09 15.87 17.87
N GLN A 174 -17.14 16.56 18.30
CA GLN A 174 -17.14 18.03 18.46
C GLN A 174 -16.25 18.51 19.63
N GLU A 175 -15.83 17.63 20.53
CA GLU A 175 -14.99 17.96 21.67
C GLU A 175 -13.50 17.97 21.35
N VAL A 176 -13.10 17.46 20.15
CA VAL A 176 -11.71 17.44 19.69
C VAL A 176 -11.69 17.95 18.25
N ARG A 177 -11.54 19.25 18.10
CA ARG A 177 -11.41 19.96 16.80
C ARG A 177 -10.01 20.43 16.50
N SER A 178 -9.15 20.41 17.52
CA SER A 178 -7.75 20.83 17.49
C SER A 178 -6.92 19.83 18.25
N PHE A 179 -5.65 19.72 17.93
CA PHE A 179 -4.72 18.96 18.76
C PHE A 179 -4.61 19.56 20.17
N ASP A 180 -4.85 20.85 20.36
CA ASP A 180 -4.85 21.47 21.71
C ASP A 180 -5.95 20.92 22.61
N ASP A 181 -7.08 20.48 22.05
CA ASP A 181 -8.17 19.89 22.83
C ASP A 181 -7.78 18.57 23.50
N LEU A 182 -6.72 17.89 23.02
CA LEU A 182 -6.16 16.69 23.64
C LEU A 182 -5.45 16.98 24.98
N LEU A 183 -5.15 18.23 25.26
CA LEU A 183 -4.50 18.66 26.50
C LEU A 183 -5.49 18.92 27.65
N LEU A 184 -6.80 18.80 27.41
CA LEU A 184 -7.83 18.97 28.45
C LEU A 184 -7.77 17.83 29.46
N ASP A 185 -7.91 18.15 30.75
CA ASP A 185 -7.80 17.20 31.86
C ASP A 185 -8.75 16.00 31.77
N LYS A 186 -9.91 16.16 31.13
CA LYS A 186 -10.86 15.08 30.92
C LYS A 186 -10.32 13.90 30.11
N TRP A 187 -9.25 14.10 29.32
CA TRP A 187 -8.60 13.07 28.53
C TRP A 187 -7.42 12.39 29.23
N LYS A 188 -7.04 12.85 30.40
CA LYS A 188 -5.91 12.28 31.16
C LYS A 188 -6.12 10.80 31.42
N GLY A 189 -5.13 9.98 31.01
CA GLY A 189 -5.17 8.51 31.11
C GLY A 189 -6.13 7.83 30.10
N LYS A 190 -6.78 8.58 29.17
CA LYS A 190 -7.75 8.04 28.21
C LYS A 190 -7.27 8.07 26.77
N ILE A 191 -6.05 8.53 26.52
CA ILE A 191 -5.43 8.60 25.19
C ILE A 191 -4.45 7.46 25.01
N GLY A 192 -4.50 6.76 23.88
CA GLY A 192 -3.46 5.84 23.43
C GLY A 192 -2.59 6.48 22.36
N LEU A 193 -1.31 6.14 22.33
CA LEU A 193 -0.37 6.55 21.27
C LEU A 193 0.45 5.35 20.81
N LEU A 194 0.51 5.14 19.50
CA LEU A 194 1.48 4.20 18.93
C LEU A 194 2.88 4.73 19.20
N ASP A 195 3.75 3.89 19.75
CA ASP A 195 5.07 4.28 20.25
C ASP A 195 5.91 5.02 19.19
N PRO A 196 6.16 6.32 19.35
CA PRO A 196 6.87 7.13 18.37
C PRO A 196 8.39 6.90 18.35
N ARG A 197 8.92 6.11 19.29
CA ARG A 197 10.34 5.73 19.34
C ARG A 197 10.71 4.66 18.31
N THR A 198 9.72 4.08 17.64
CA THR A 198 9.90 3.05 16.61
C THR A 198 9.34 3.51 15.28
N PRO A 199 9.94 3.10 14.13
CA PRO A 199 9.42 3.39 12.81
C PRO A 199 7.93 3.04 12.66
N GLY A 200 7.15 3.94 12.06
CA GLY A 200 5.73 3.73 11.82
C GLY A 200 4.88 5.00 11.92
N SER A 201 3.56 4.82 11.88
CA SER A 201 2.59 5.94 11.90
C SER A 201 2.59 6.74 13.20
N GLY A 202 2.96 6.13 14.34
CA GLY A 202 3.17 6.85 15.60
C GLY A 202 4.31 7.86 15.51
N ALA A 203 5.47 7.45 14.95
CA ALA A 203 6.60 8.34 14.72
C ALA A 203 6.29 9.41 13.66
N SER A 204 5.51 9.07 12.62
CA SER A 204 5.05 10.05 11.62
C SER A 204 4.21 11.16 12.23
N LEU A 205 3.21 10.77 13.02
CA LEU A 205 2.32 11.73 13.70
C LEU A 205 3.08 12.57 14.74
N TRP A 206 3.95 11.94 15.51
CA TRP A 206 4.77 12.63 16.52
C TRP A 206 5.67 13.70 15.89
N SER A 207 6.35 13.36 14.78
CA SER A 207 7.18 14.31 14.06
C SER A 207 6.36 15.44 13.43
N TYR A 208 5.17 15.14 12.92
CA TYR A 208 4.23 16.15 12.44
C TYR A 208 3.81 17.11 13.56
N LEU A 209 3.46 16.59 14.73
CA LEU A 209 3.10 17.41 15.87
C LEU A 209 4.29 18.24 16.39
N LEU A 210 5.50 17.71 16.36
CA LEU A 210 6.71 18.48 16.67
C LEU A 210 6.86 19.68 15.70
N ASP A 211 6.65 19.45 14.42
CA ASP A 211 6.79 20.50 13.40
C ASP A 211 5.74 21.61 13.58
N ILE A 212 4.47 21.27 13.78
CA ILE A 212 3.37 22.26 13.80
C ILE A 212 3.05 22.83 15.19
N LYS A 213 3.40 22.15 16.26
CA LYS A 213 3.06 22.52 17.66
C LYS A 213 4.28 22.76 18.54
N GLY A 214 5.44 22.22 18.15
CA GLY A 214 6.70 22.33 18.89
C GLY A 214 6.85 21.38 20.08
N GLU A 215 8.04 21.41 20.69
CA GLU A 215 8.42 20.53 21.82
C GLU A 215 7.56 20.74 23.06
N GLU A 216 7.21 21.98 23.39
CA GLU A 216 6.41 22.31 24.58
C GLU A 216 5.01 21.67 24.53
N TYR A 217 4.38 21.62 23.35
CA TYR A 217 3.13 20.91 23.17
C TYR A 217 3.28 19.41 23.45
N LEU A 218 4.34 18.78 22.92
CA LEU A 218 4.59 17.36 23.12
C LEU A 218 4.88 17.02 24.59
N ARG A 219 5.55 17.91 25.34
CA ARG A 219 5.72 17.76 26.79
C ARG A 219 4.38 17.75 27.52
N LYS A 220 3.48 18.68 27.18
CA LYS A 220 2.13 18.72 27.77
C LYS A 220 1.31 17.49 27.38
N LEU A 221 1.44 17.02 26.14
CA LEU A 221 0.75 15.81 25.66
C LEU A 221 1.21 14.56 26.43
N VAL A 222 2.51 14.42 26.72
CA VAL A 222 3.03 13.35 27.58
C VAL A 222 2.44 13.43 28.99
N GLY A 223 2.23 14.64 29.52
CA GLY A 223 1.56 14.89 30.81
C GLY A 223 0.12 14.38 30.88
N GLN A 224 -0.51 14.04 29.75
CA GLN A 224 -1.81 13.36 29.70
C GLN A 224 -1.78 11.89 30.12
N GLN A 225 -0.63 11.34 30.54
CA GLN A 225 -0.49 9.96 30.99
C GLN A 225 -1.02 8.95 29.96
N MET A 226 -0.61 9.12 28.71
CA MET A 226 -1.05 8.30 27.61
C MET A 226 -0.60 6.84 27.74
N LEU A 227 -1.43 5.91 27.26
CA LEU A 227 -1.02 4.52 27.05
C LEU A 227 -0.14 4.44 25.77
N ILE A 228 1.17 4.28 25.97
CA ILE A 228 2.11 4.10 24.84
C ILE A 228 2.21 2.61 24.51
N GLY A 229 1.91 2.24 23.28
CA GLY A 229 1.90 0.84 22.81
C GLY A 229 2.64 0.64 21.50
N ARG A 230 3.28 -0.52 21.32
CA ARG A 230 3.96 -0.92 20.07
C ARG A 230 3.10 -1.83 19.20
N ASP A 231 1.99 -2.29 19.72
CA ASP A 231 1.05 -3.17 19.01
C ASP A 231 -0.22 -2.39 18.67
N GLN A 232 -0.40 -2.12 17.36
CA GLN A 232 -1.55 -1.39 16.86
C GLN A 232 -2.87 -2.10 17.16
N ARG A 233 -2.88 -3.45 17.08
CA ARG A 233 -4.09 -4.24 17.33
C ARG A 233 -4.51 -4.16 18.80
N LEU A 234 -3.56 -4.23 19.72
CA LEU A 234 -3.83 -4.09 21.14
C LEU A 234 -4.34 -2.68 21.50
N LEU A 235 -3.77 -1.63 20.90
CA LEU A 235 -4.28 -0.27 21.06
C LEU A 235 -5.71 -0.13 20.50
N ALA A 236 -5.96 -0.68 19.30
CA ALA A 236 -7.30 -0.68 18.70
C ALA A 236 -8.31 -1.48 19.53
N GLU A 237 -7.90 -2.60 20.13
CA GLU A 237 -8.73 -3.37 21.04
C GLU A 237 -9.09 -2.59 22.32
N ASN A 238 -8.13 -1.90 22.92
CA ASN A 238 -8.35 -1.04 24.09
C ASN A 238 -9.31 0.12 23.78
N LEU A 239 -9.19 0.69 22.55
CA LEU A 239 -10.14 1.69 22.05
C LEU A 239 -11.54 1.09 21.89
N ALA A 240 -11.67 -0.03 21.20
CA ALA A 240 -12.94 -0.70 20.92
C ALA A 240 -13.68 -1.15 22.18
N LYS A 241 -12.94 -1.59 23.20
CA LYS A 241 -13.48 -1.99 24.53
C LYS A 241 -13.75 -0.82 25.48
N GLY A 242 -13.52 0.42 25.07
CA GLY A 242 -13.77 1.61 25.88
C GLY A 242 -12.77 1.83 27.03
N LYS A 243 -11.60 1.18 27.01
CA LYS A 243 -10.51 1.51 27.95
C LYS A 243 -9.84 2.83 27.60
N LEU A 244 -9.85 3.18 26.31
CA LEU A 244 -9.35 4.44 25.78
C LEU A 244 -10.50 5.17 25.07
N ALA A 245 -10.53 6.50 25.19
CA ALA A 245 -11.47 7.33 24.46
C ALA A 245 -10.98 7.65 23.05
N LEU A 246 -9.63 7.74 22.90
CA LEU A 246 -8.98 8.13 21.66
C LEU A 246 -7.64 7.41 21.54
N VAL A 247 -7.26 7.08 20.31
CA VAL A 247 -5.92 6.55 19.97
C VAL A 247 -5.33 7.32 18.80
N MET A 248 -4.05 7.61 18.90
CA MET A 248 -3.23 8.35 17.94
C MET A 248 -2.30 7.41 17.19
N GLY A 249 -2.17 7.59 15.87
CA GLY A 249 -1.18 6.90 15.05
C GLY A 249 -1.55 5.47 14.62
N LEU A 250 -2.83 5.07 14.64
CA LEU A 250 -3.28 3.79 14.09
C LEU A 250 -3.58 3.91 12.59
N GLY A 251 -3.30 2.85 11.82
CA GLY A 251 -3.84 2.67 10.47
C GLY A 251 -5.21 1.98 10.48
N TYR A 252 -6.04 2.25 9.47
CA TYR A 252 -7.39 1.68 9.34
C TYR A 252 -7.42 0.15 9.52
N TYR A 253 -6.49 -0.56 8.91
CA TYR A 253 -6.44 -2.03 8.94
C TYR A 253 -6.29 -2.62 10.36
N SER A 254 -5.81 -1.85 11.33
CA SER A 254 -5.62 -2.31 12.71
C SER A 254 -6.93 -2.38 13.51
N HIS A 255 -7.88 -1.49 13.23
CA HIS A 255 -9.18 -1.42 13.92
C HIS A 255 -10.36 -1.84 13.03
N ALA A 256 -10.18 -1.97 11.72
CA ALA A 256 -11.23 -2.41 10.80
C ALA A 256 -11.96 -3.70 11.25
N PRO A 257 -11.29 -4.73 11.79
CA PRO A 257 -11.97 -5.90 12.32
C PRO A 257 -12.96 -5.58 13.44
N PHE A 258 -12.61 -4.66 14.33
CA PHE A 258 -13.50 -4.24 15.44
C PHE A 258 -14.70 -3.45 14.93
N LYS A 259 -14.48 -2.55 13.96
CA LYS A 259 -15.57 -1.83 13.28
C LYS A 259 -16.52 -2.80 12.55
N LYS A 260 -15.98 -3.78 11.81
CA LYS A 260 -16.77 -4.83 11.14
C LYS A 260 -17.61 -5.66 12.13
N ALA A 261 -17.11 -5.86 13.35
CA ALA A 261 -17.81 -6.53 14.45
C ALA A 261 -18.83 -5.63 15.17
N GLY A 262 -19.10 -4.41 14.70
CA GLY A 262 -20.08 -3.48 15.27
C GLY A 262 -19.59 -2.73 16.51
N LEU A 263 -18.29 -2.76 16.82
CA LEU A 263 -17.74 -2.02 17.94
C LEU A 263 -17.62 -0.52 17.65
N PRO A 264 -17.73 0.34 18.68
CA PRO A 264 -17.92 1.79 18.54
C PRO A 264 -16.62 2.53 18.21
N VAL A 265 -15.99 2.24 17.07
CA VAL A 265 -14.72 2.86 16.64
C VAL A 265 -14.90 3.59 15.32
N LEU A 266 -14.56 4.88 15.28
CA LEU A 266 -14.58 5.71 14.08
C LEU A 266 -13.31 6.57 13.97
N ALA A 267 -13.03 7.04 12.75
CA ALA A 267 -12.05 8.10 12.53
C ALA A 267 -12.57 9.42 13.09
N LEU A 268 -11.73 10.14 13.83
CA LEU A 268 -12.04 11.50 14.22
C LEU A 268 -11.87 12.43 13.01
N PRO A 269 -12.76 13.42 12.79
CA PRO A 269 -12.53 14.44 11.78
C PRO A 269 -11.15 15.08 11.93
N THR A 270 -10.53 15.39 10.80
CA THR A 270 -9.19 16.00 10.78
C THR A 270 -9.19 17.28 11.64
N PRO A 271 -8.28 17.42 12.61
CA PRO A 271 -8.13 18.64 13.39
C PRO A 271 -7.88 19.87 12.52
N LYS A 272 -8.20 21.06 13.03
CA LYS A 272 -8.04 22.33 12.28
C LYS A 272 -6.63 22.58 11.78
N GLU A 273 -5.63 22.04 12.44
CA GLU A 273 -4.22 22.11 12.03
C GLU A 273 -3.90 21.23 10.81
N GLY A 274 -4.83 20.38 10.39
CA GLY A 274 -4.63 19.48 9.27
C GLY A 274 -3.93 18.17 9.66
N THR A 275 -3.37 17.51 8.64
CA THR A 275 -2.62 16.25 8.78
C THR A 275 -1.53 16.14 7.72
N TYR A 276 -0.56 15.27 7.95
CA TYR A 276 0.47 14.98 6.96
C TYR A 276 -0.02 14.01 5.88
N ILE A 277 0.68 13.97 4.76
CA ILE A 277 0.44 12.98 3.71
C ILE A 277 1.36 11.78 3.93
N SER A 278 0.77 10.60 3.92
CA SER A 278 1.47 9.34 4.13
C SER A 278 1.45 8.49 2.86
N GLY A 279 2.55 7.82 2.55
CA GLY A 279 2.61 6.71 1.60
C GLY A 279 2.20 5.38 2.25
N GLY A 280 1.87 5.39 3.54
CA GLY A 280 1.40 4.22 4.28
C GLY A 280 2.31 3.01 4.15
N SER A 281 1.69 1.87 3.88
CA SER A 281 2.37 0.60 3.62
C SER A 281 2.56 0.31 2.12
N GLY A 282 2.70 1.34 1.30
CA GLY A 282 2.78 1.23 -0.16
C GLY A 282 4.18 1.46 -0.76
N HIS A 283 5.24 1.38 0.04
CA HIS A 283 6.60 1.53 -0.47
C HIS A 283 7.15 0.16 -0.87
N LEU A 284 7.39 0.02 -2.17
CA LEU A 284 7.93 -1.19 -2.79
C LEU A 284 9.45 -1.12 -2.87
N VAL A 285 10.12 -2.16 -2.42
CA VAL A 285 11.54 -2.41 -2.64
C VAL A 285 11.75 -3.83 -3.15
N VAL A 286 12.76 -4.01 -4.00
CA VAL A 286 13.19 -5.29 -4.56
C VAL A 286 14.52 -5.66 -3.95
N MET A 287 14.63 -6.90 -3.46
CA MET A 287 15.89 -7.39 -2.89
C MET A 287 16.93 -7.64 -3.98
N LYS A 288 18.18 -7.36 -3.66
CA LYS A 288 19.30 -7.67 -4.55
C LYS A 288 19.45 -9.18 -4.70
N GLN A 289 19.57 -9.66 -5.95
CA GLN A 289 19.69 -11.09 -6.26
C GLN A 289 18.60 -11.94 -5.60
N PRO A 290 17.31 -11.68 -5.86
CA PRO A 290 16.22 -12.44 -5.27
C PRO A 290 16.27 -13.91 -5.72
N ALA A 291 15.77 -14.83 -4.89
CA ALA A 291 15.71 -16.25 -5.22
C ALA A 291 14.79 -16.54 -6.41
N ASN A 292 13.70 -15.78 -6.53
CA ASN A 292 12.66 -15.99 -7.54
C ASN A 292 12.51 -14.76 -8.44
N PRO A 293 13.52 -14.43 -9.28
CA PRO A 293 13.57 -13.14 -9.99
C PRO A 293 12.44 -12.94 -11.00
N ASN A 294 11.92 -14.00 -11.64
CA ASN A 294 10.81 -13.88 -12.57
C ASN A 294 9.47 -13.77 -11.82
N ALA A 295 9.25 -14.57 -10.78
CA ALA A 295 8.06 -14.48 -9.93
C ALA A 295 7.96 -13.10 -9.25
N MET A 296 9.08 -12.56 -8.77
CA MET A 296 9.19 -11.20 -8.26
C MET A 296 8.78 -10.17 -9.31
N ARG A 297 9.27 -10.26 -10.56
CA ARG A 297 8.87 -9.35 -11.64
C ARG A 297 7.38 -9.43 -11.95
N VAL A 298 6.80 -10.64 -12.01
CA VAL A 298 5.37 -10.82 -12.22
C VAL A 298 4.59 -10.18 -11.08
N PHE A 299 5.03 -10.37 -9.83
CA PHE A 299 4.37 -9.78 -8.67
C PHE A 299 4.47 -8.25 -8.66
N VAL A 300 5.61 -7.64 -8.96
CA VAL A 300 5.79 -6.18 -9.07
C VAL A 300 4.83 -5.60 -10.10
N ASN A 301 4.71 -6.21 -11.30
CA ASN A 301 3.82 -5.72 -12.34
C ASN A 301 2.35 -5.87 -11.96
N TRP A 302 1.95 -6.98 -11.32
CA TRP A 302 0.60 -7.11 -10.79
C TRP A 302 0.33 -6.10 -9.69
N PHE A 303 1.22 -5.96 -8.69
CA PHE A 303 1.06 -5.01 -7.60
C PHE A 303 0.90 -3.57 -8.10
N LEU A 304 1.67 -3.16 -9.11
CA LEU A 304 1.62 -1.82 -9.70
C LEU A 304 0.54 -1.67 -10.77
N SER A 305 -0.15 -2.75 -11.19
CA SER A 305 -1.29 -2.67 -12.12
C SER A 305 -2.52 -2.03 -11.45
N LYS A 306 -3.51 -1.67 -12.28
CA LYS A 306 -4.82 -1.19 -11.80
C LYS A 306 -5.44 -2.17 -10.79
N GLU A 307 -5.47 -3.46 -11.13
CA GLU A 307 -6.03 -4.52 -10.28
C GLU A 307 -5.29 -4.63 -8.94
N GLY A 308 -3.96 -4.74 -8.98
CA GLY A 308 -3.16 -4.88 -7.77
C GLY A 308 -3.27 -3.67 -6.84
N GLN A 309 -3.31 -2.46 -7.40
CA GLN A 309 -3.46 -1.23 -6.63
C GLN A 309 -4.87 -1.09 -6.04
N ASP A 310 -5.94 -1.51 -6.74
CA ASP A 310 -7.30 -1.53 -6.17
C ASP A 310 -7.40 -2.55 -5.03
N VAL A 311 -6.90 -3.77 -5.24
CA VAL A 311 -6.87 -4.83 -4.22
C VAL A 311 -6.10 -4.37 -2.97
N TYR A 312 -4.92 -3.80 -3.16
CA TYR A 312 -4.05 -3.37 -2.07
C TYR A 312 -4.64 -2.19 -1.30
N SER A 313 -5.16 -1.20 -2.03
CA SER A 313 -5.82 -0.02 -1.46
C SER A 313 -7.02 -0.42 -0.59
N ARG A 314 -7.88 -1.31 -1.09
CA ARG A 314 -9.07 -1.78 -0.36
C ARG A 314 -8.73 -2.60 0.88
N ALA A 315 -7.74 -3.48 0.78
CA ALA A 315 -7.35 -4.33 1.90
C ALA A 315 -6.76 -3.55 3.08
N LEU A 316 -6.08 -2.43 2.79
CA LEU A 316 -5.45 -1.60 3.82
C LEU A 316 -6.25 -0.34 4.19
N GLY A 317 -7.25 0.06 3.39
CA GLY A 317 -7.91 1.35 3.54
C GLY A 317 -6.95 2.52 3.29
N GLN A 318 -6.07 2.41 2.29
CA GLN A 318 -5.04 3.41 1.98
C GLN A 318 -5.14 3.87 0.52
N GLY A 319 -4.94 5.16 0.27
CA GLY A 319 -5.12 5.76 -1.05
C GLY A 319 -3.97 5.46 -2.00
N THR A 320 -4.28 4.83 -3.14
CA THR A 320 -3.33 4.65 -4.25
C THR A 320 -3.12 5.94 -5.04
N ARG A 321 -1.93 6.07 -5.63
CA ARG A 321 -1.60 7.13 -6.58
C ARG A 321 -2.01 6.81 -8.03
N ARG A 322 -2.50 5.58 -8.31
CA ARG A 322 -3.01 5.27 -9.66
C ARG A 322 -4.25 6.09 -10.00
N LEU A 323 -4.21 6.77 -11.14
CA LEU A 323 -5.29 7.65 -11.59
C LEU A 323 -6.54 6.89 -12.04
N ASP A 324 -6.37 5.66 -12.51
CA ASP A 324 -7.44 4.80 -13.03
C ASP A 324 -8.08 3.87 -11.97
N VAL A 325 -7.71 4.04 -10.70
CA VAL A 325 -8.31 3.33 -9.55
C VAL A 325 -9.22 4.29 -8.79
N ASP A 326 -10.47 3.89 -8.54
CA ASP A 326 -11.40 4.65 -7.70
C ASP A 326 -10.97 4.64 -6.23
N THR A 327 -10.90 5.81 -5.62
CA THR A 327 -10.51 6.04 -4.22
C THR A 327 -11.56 6.81 -3.42
N HIS A 328 -12.72 7.15 -4.00
CA HIS A 328 -13.75 7.96 -3.33
C HIS A 328 -14.37 7.25 -2.12
N TRP A 329 -14.45 5.90 -2.16
CA TRP A 329 -14.94 5.07 -1.06
C TRP A 329 -14.10 5.21 0.23
N LEU A 330 -12.85 5.65 0.13
CA LEU A 330 -11.98 5.88 1.31
C LEU A 330 -12.57 6.92 2.26
N ARG A 331 -13.36 7.88 1.76
CA ARG A 331 -14.00 8.91 2.59
C ARG A 331 -14.97 8.31 3.61
N GLU A 332 -15.60 7.17 3.31
CA GLU A 332 -16.48 6.45 4.23
C GLU A 332 -15.76 5.90 5.46
N ILE A 333 -14.46 5.74 5.34
CA ILE A 333 -13.60 5.28 6.42
C ILE A 333 -12.68 6.38 6.97
N GLY A 334 -12.92 7.65 6.59
CA GLY A 334 -12.17 8.80 7.08
C GLY A 334 -10.82 9.03 6.41
N VAL A 335 -10.55 8.37 5.28
CA VAL A 335 -9.30 8.50 4.51
C VAL A 335 -9.55 9.27 3.22
N ILE A 336 -8.57 10.07 2.78
CA ILE A 336 -8.64 10.77 1.50
C ILE A 336 -7.34 10.52 0.74
N ALA A 337 -7.42 9.96 -0.47
CA ALA A 337 -6.26 9.80 -1.32
C ALA A 337 -5.66 11.17 -1.68
N ALA A 338 -4.34 11.28 -1.75
CA ALA A 338 -3.67 12.55 -2.04
C ALA A 338 -4.08 13.11 -3.41
N LYS A 339 -4.28 12.24 -4.39
CA LYS A 339 -4.74 12.62 -5.74
C LYS A 339 -6.12 13.31 -5.75
N ASP A 340 -6.93 13.08 -4.71
CA ASP A 340 -8.28 13.62 -4.56
C ASP A 340 -8.34 14.86 -3.63
N SER A 341 -7.20 15.30 -3.08
CA SER A 341 -7.19 16.31 -2.03
C SER A 341 -6.12 17.39 -2.15
N VAL A 342 -4.96 17.10 -2.72
CA VAL A 342 -3.84 18.05 -2.78
C VAL A 342 -3.16 18.05 -4.14
N SER A 343 -2.48 19.14 -4.48
CA SER A 343 -1.59 19.17 -5.64
C SER A 343 -0.30 18.40 -5.35
N VAL A 344 0.43 18.00 -6.42
CA VAL A 344 1.73 17.33 -6.29
C VAL A 344 2.74 18.20 -5.53
N GLU A 345 2.70 19.52 -5.73
CA GLU A 345 3.54 20.46 -5.01
C GLU A 345 3.22 20.49 -3.52
N GLN A 346 1.92 20.49 -3.16
CA GLN A 346 1.50 20.41 -1.77
C GLN A 346 1.90 19.07 -1.14
N TYR A 347 1.82 17.97 -1.89
CA TYR A 347 2.29 16.67 -1.43
C TYR A 347 3.75 16.72 -0.97
N TYR A 348 4.66 17.25 -1.79
CA TYR A 348 6.07 17.34 -1.42
C TYR A 348 6.34 18.21 -0.19
N ARG A 349 5.45 19.14 0.14
CA ARG A 349 5.53 19.90 1.40
C ARG A 349 5.02 19.11 2.60
N LEU A 350 3.89 18.39 2.43
CA LEU A 350 3.16 17.75 3.52
C LEU A 350 3.58 16.30 3.78
N GLU A 351 4.28 15.64 2.85
CA GLU A 351 4.79 14.29 3.09
C GLU A 351 5.90 14.33 4.13
N ASN A 352 6.07 13.23 4.86
CA ASN A 352 7.14 13.08 5.86
C ASN A 352 7.81 11.70 5.77
N GLN A 353 7.88 11.13 4.56
CA GLN A 353 8.31 9.75 4.33
C GLN A 353 9.47 9.62 3.34
N SER A 354 9.93 10.74 2.74
CA SER A 354 11.15 10.74 1.94
C SER A 354 12.38 10.48 2.82
N GLU A 355 13.42 9.91 2.23
CA GLU A 355 14.69 9.63 2.90
C GLU A 355 15.25 10.88 3.60
N ASN A 356 15.18 12.03 2.93
CA ASN A 356 15.61 13.29 3.52
C ASN A 356 14.83 13.62 4.79
N LYS A 357 13.49 13.55 4.77
CA LYS A 357 12.66 13.86 5.94
C LYS A 357 12.77 12.82 7.04
N ILE A 358 13.00 11.54 6.67
CA ILE A 358 13.28 10.47 7.64
C ILE A 358 14.57 10.77 8.39
N ASN A 359 15.63 11.12 7.67
CA ASN A 359 16.96 11.39 8.26
C ASN A 359 17.05 12.75 8.97
N THR A 360 16.04 13.60 8.87
CA THR A 360 16.00 14.92 9.53
C THR A 360 14.85 15.02 10.53
N ALA A 361 13.67 15.43 10.08
CA ALA A 361 12.51 15.71 10.95
C ALA A 361 12.03 14.48 11.74
N ARG A 362 12.05 13.28 11.12
CA ARG A 362 11.62 12.05 11.79
C ARG A 362 12.64 11.60 12.84
N GLU A 363 13.92 11.67 12.56
CA GLU A 363 14.98 11.35 13.54
C GLU A 363 14.97 12.33 14.71
N ALA A 364 14.80 13.64 14.47
CA ALA A 364 14.63 14.63 15.53
C ALA A 364 13.40 14.33 16.40
N GLY A 365 12.27 13.96 15.78
CA GLY A 365 11.06 13.53 16.48
C GLY A 365 11.28 12.28 17.34
N ALA A 366 11.96 11.27 16.80
CA ALA A 366 12.26 10.04 17.51
C ALA A 366 13.23 10.27 18.69
N ALA A 367 14.22 11.14 18.53
CA ALA A 367 15.13 11.53 19.58
C ALA A 367 14.40 12.23 20.74
N LEU A 368 13.50 13.16 20.41
CA LEU A 368 12.65 13.81 21.40
C LEU A 368 11.71 12.82 22.10
N ALA A 369 11.12 11.88 21.35
CA ALA A 369 10.27 10.85 21.94
C ALA A 369 11.03 9.97 22.94
N ARG A 370 12.26 9.56 22.62
CA ARG A 370 13.13 8.85 23.56
C ARG A 370 13.32 9.65 24.85
N LYS A 371 13.62 10.95 24.74
CA LYS A 371 13.83 11.83 25.89
C LYS A 371 12.59 12.03 26.77
N LEU A 372 11.38 12.07 26.16
CA LEU A 372 10.15 12.40 26.89
C LEU A 372 9.37 11.19 27.40
N LEU A 373 9.60 9.99 26.84
CA LEU A 373 8.84 8.77 27.13
C LEU A 373 9.70 7.69 27.84
N GLU A 374 10.91 8.03 28.23
CA GLU A 374 11.70 7.25 29.20
C GLU A 374 11.19 7.54 30.61
#